data_69a6bc2a4879351126f3121afac638f8
#
_entry.id   69a6bc2a4879351126f3121afac638f8
#
_cell.length_a   1.000
_cell.length_b   1.000
_cell.length_c   1.000
_cell.angle_alpha   90.00
_cell.angle_beta   90.00
_cell.angle_gamma   90.00
#
_symmetry.space_group_name_H-M   'P 1'
#
loop_
_entity.id
_entity.type
_entity.pdbx_description
1 polymer ?
#
loop_
_entity_poly.entity_id
_entity_poly.type
_entity_poly.pdbx_seq_one_letter_code
_entity_poly.pdbx_strand_id
1 'polypeptide(L)'
;GARVMSTRAQAAELGVSRTTVTAVYEQLTAEGFLVTSTGRAARVASPLAAGMPSGKVPKRQAKPVPSLSRFGRRVAHISAPALQHTEPARFDFLYGAVASRDFPSLAWRRAYQAVLLRQQHSLYYMPAEGDPALRRALQGYLRRARGIACDAEQILVVHGSQQAIDLCARLLLDAGDAFVFENPGYLMARHCFEATGARLLTTPVDGLGLDTGRLPEDGGARLAYVTPSHQFPLGGVLPIGRRQALLQWAVRHDAWIIEDDYDGEFRYGQRPIDALQSIDTDGRVIYVGTFSKALSPQLRLGYMVLPHALVPVFRQAKRLADRHAPMLEQQVLASLIESGAYE
;
A
#
# COMPACT_ATOMS: atom_id res chain seq x y z
N GLY A 1 9.68 36.02 33.56
CA GLY A 1 8.61 35.11 33.89
C GLY A 1 8.11 35.23 35.35
N ALA A 2 6.83 34.88 35.53
CA ALA A 2 6.21 34.85 36.84
C ALA A 2 6.95 33.88 37.77
N ARG A 3 7.01 34.25 39.08
CA ARG A 3 7.59 33.39 40.08
C ARG A 3 6.63 32.25 40.41
N VAL A 4 7.12 31.02 40.51
CA VAL A 4 6.33 29.84 40.91
C VAL A 4 6.54 29.59 42.41
N MET A 5 5.55 29.02 43.09
CA MET A 5 5.65 28.63 44.49
C MET A 5 6.83 27.68 44.72
N SER A 6 7.35 27.65 45.95
CA SER A 6 8.33 26.62 46.28
C SER A 6 7.68 25.22 46.26
N THR A 7 8.47 24.19 45.98
CA THR A 7 7.97 22.80 45.99
C THR A 7 7.32 22.42 47.31
N ARG A 8 7.78 23.00 48.44
CA ARG A 8 7.20 22.78 49.78
C ARG A 8 5.83 23.45 49.93
N ALA A 9 5.71 24.69 49.46
CA ALA A 9 4.43 25.43 49.52
C ALA A 9 3.39 24.81 48.61
N GLN A 10 3.76 24.46 47.38
CA GLN A 10 2.88 23.80 46.40
C GLN A 10 2.41 22.43 46.88
N ALA A 11 3.29 21.66 47.53
CA ALA A 11 2.94 20.35 48.10
C ALA A 11 1.91 20.50 49.25
N ALA A 12 2.08 21.50 50.10
CA ALA A 12 1.13 21.77 51.17
C ALA A 12 -0.23 22.23 50.65
N GLU A 13 -0.25 23.10 49.63
CA GLU A 13 -1.48 23.60 49.01
C GLU A 13 -2.27 22.49 48.28
N LEU A 14 -1.57 21.61 47.57
CA LEU A 14 -2.20 20.53 46.80
C LEU A 14 -2.44 19.25 47.64
N GLY A 15 -1.98 19.17 48.87
CA GLY A 15 -2.15 17.99 49.71
C GLY A 15 -1.37 16.76 49.21
N VAL A 16 -0.27 16.95 48.46
CA VAL A 16 0.54 15.88 47.89
C VAL A 16 1.96 15.86 48.48
N SER A 17 2.71 14.79 48.20
CA SER A 17 4.10 14.72 48.69
C SER A 17 4.99 15.78 48.03
N ARG A 18 5.97 16.31 48.78
CA ARG A 18 6.98 17.20 48.22
C ARG A 18 7.77 16.56 47.09
N THR A 19 8.02 15.26 47.17
CA THR A 19 8.72 14.49 46.14
C THR A 19 7.97 14.53 44.82
N THR A 20 6.63 14.37 44.85
CA THR A 20 5.78 14.48 43.68
C THR A 20 5.89 15.85 43.01
N VAL A 21 5.79 16.92 43.78
CA VAL A 21 5.92 18.29 43.26
C VAL A 21 7.33 18.55 42.72
N THR A 22 8.37 18.03 43.38
CA THR A 22 9.75 18.14 42.90
C THR A 22 9.92 17.46 41.54
N ALA A 23 9.44 16.23 41.37
CA ALA A 23 9.48 15.51 40.09
C ALA A 23 8.76 16.27 38.96
N VAL A 24 7.60 16.85 39.27
CA VAL A 24 6.85 17.68 38.28
C VAL A 24 7.66 18.95 37.94
N TYR A 25 8.29 19.60 38.89
CA TYR A 25 9.08 20.80 38.62
C TYR A 25 10.34 20.49 37.82
N GLU A 26 10.98 19.35 38.07
CA GLU A 26 12.12 18.84 37.30
C GLU A 26 11.68 18.56 35.85
N GLN A 27 10.55 17.90 35.67
CA GLN A 27 9.99 17.64 34.35
C GLN A 27 9.66 18.94 33.60
N LEU A 28 8.92 19.86 34.23
CA LEU A 28 8.60 21.16 33.62
C LEU A 28 9.85 22.00 33.31
N THR A 29 10.92 21.82 34.07
CA THR A 29 12.22 22.46 33.80
C THR A 29 12.90 21.81 32.62
N ALA A 30 12.89 20.47 32.52
CA ALA A 30 13.43 19.73 31.40
C ALA A 30 12.67 20.03 30.10
N GLU A 31 11.37 20.23 30.19
CA GLU A 31 10.50 20.62 29.06
C GLU A 31 10.59 22.11 28.69
N GLY A 32 11.35 22.90 29.49
CA GLY A 32 11.57 24.34 29.25
C GLY A 32 10.42 25.26 29.65
N PHE A 33 9.42 24.76 30.38
CA PHE A 33 8.33 25.60 30.95
C PHE A 33 8.76 26.37 32.17
N LEU A 34 9.69 25.84 32.96
CA LEU A 34 10.27 26.50 34.11
C LEU A 34 11.79 26.72 33.94
N VAL A 35 12.24 27.81 34.51
CA VAL A 35 13.69 28.09 34.69
C VAL A 35 14.01 28.06 36.17
N THR A 36 14.93 27.16 36.54
CA THR A 36 15.43 27.04 37.90
C THR A 36 16.88 27.50 38.00
N SER A 37 17.28 28.12 39.07
CA SER A 37 18.67 28.45 39.37
C SER A 37 18.94 28.22 40.87
N THR A 38 20.15 27.79 41.18
CA THR A 38 20.57 27.49 42.57
C THR A 38 20.30 28.68 43.49
N GLY A 39 19.56 28.44 44.57
CA GLY A 39 19.24 29.46 45.56
C GLY A 39 18.13 30.46 45.15
N ARG A 40 17.48 30.29 44.03
CA ARG A 40 16.37 31.15 43.58
C ARG A 40 15.10 30.36 43.37
N ALA A 41 13.94 31.05 43.52
CA ALA A 41 12.65 30.42 43.21
C ALA A 41 12.50 30.16 41.70
N ALA A 42 11.91 29.02 41.36
CA ALA A 42 11.56 28.68 39.97
C ALA A 42 10.69 29.76 39.34
N ARG A 43 10.88 30.03 38.05
CA ARG A 43 10.13 31.01 37.26
C ARG A 43 9.62 30.39 36.01
N VAL A 44 8.46 30.84 35.53
CA VAL A 44 7.94 30.46 34.19
C VAL A 44 8.87 31.02 33.11
N ALA A 45 9.23 30.20 32.15
CA ALA A 45 10.11 30.59 31.04
C ALA A 45 9.55 31.79 30.26
N SER A 46 10.40 32.74 29.92
CA SER A 46 10.00 34.02 29.32
C SER A 46 9.24 33.90 27.97
N PRO A 47 9.53 32.95 27.08
CA PRO A 47 8.79 32.78 25.85
C PRO A 47 7.33 32.37 26.03
N LEU A 48 7.00 31.74 27.17
CA LEU A 48 5.63 31.31 27.51
C LEU A 48 4.78 32.44 28.08
N ALA A 49 5.39 33.42 28.72
CA ALA A 49 4.68 34.57 29.29
C ALA A 49 4.06 35.50 28.23
N ALA A 50 4.59 35.46 26.99
CA ALA A 50 4.07 36.25 25.87
C ALA A 50 2.93 35.60 25.06
N GLY A 51 2.61 34.34 25.37
CA GLY A 51 1.70 33.54 24.55
C GLY A 51 0.55 32.80 25.22
N MET A 52 0.36 32.97 26.54
CA MET A 52 -0.82 32.39 27.20
C MET A 52 -2.07 33.23 26.89
N PRO A 53 -3.04 32.71 26.18
CA PRO A 53 -4.28 33.41 26.00
C PRO A 53 -5.03 33.48 27.33
N SER A 54 -5.25 34.68 27.85
CA SER A 54 -6.14 34.87 29.00
C SER A 54 -7.54 34.38 28.58
N GLY A 55 -8.05 33.41 29.26
CA GLY A 55 -9.40 32.93 29.52
C GLY A 55 -10.57 33.12 28.55
N LYS A 56 -10.41 33.68 27.37
CA LYS A 56 -11.41 33.65 26.30
C LYS A 56 -10.77 32.96 25.11
N VAL A 57 -11.20 31.75 24.84
CA VAL A 57 -10.85 31.05 23.59
C VAL A 57 -11.30 31.99 22.44
N PRO A 58 -10.37 32.65 21.72
CA PRO A 58 -10.77 33.45 20.58
C PRO A 58 -11.39 32.46 19.57
N LYS A 59 -12.53 32.81 18.98
CA LYS A 59 -13.01 32.11 17.78
C LYS A 59 -11.83 32.05 16.81
N ARG A 60 -11.29 30.86 16.64
CA ARG A 60 -10.13 30.59 15.80
C ARG A 60 -10.51 31.06 14.40
N GLN A 61 -10.08 32.24 13.99
CA GLN A 61 -10.05 32.57 12.57
C GLN A 61 -9.27 31.48 11.92
N ALA A 62 -9.88 30.80 10.93
CA ALA A 62 -9.23 29.73 10.22
C ALA A 62 -7.89 30.25 9.70
N LYS A 63 -6.80 29.79 10.34
CA LYS A 63 -5.46 30.08 9.83
C LYS A 63 -5.43 29.54 8.40
N PRO A 64 -4.83 30.26 7.43
CA PRO A 64 -4.73 29.73 6.07
C PRO A 64 -4.09 28.35 6.13
N VAL A 65 -4.78 27.35 5.57
CA VAL A 65 -4.27 25.98 5.47
C VAL A 65 -2.98 26.05 4.67
N PRO A 66 -1.87 25.46 5.15
CA PRO A 66 -0.62 25.42 4.40
C PRO A 66 -0.87 24.93 2.98
N SER A 67 -0.22 25.52 1.99
CA SER A 67 -0.43 25.18 0.59
C SER A 67 0.01 23.73 0.32
N LEU A 68 -0.90 22.89 -0.20
CA LEU A 68 -0.59 21.54 -0.64
C LEU A 68 0.34 21.57 -1.87
N SER A 69 1.14 20.50 -2.02
CA SER A 69 1.87 20.24 -3.27
C SER A 69 0.89 20.11 -4.45
N ARG A 70 1.40 20.10 -5.69
CA ARG A 70 0.57 19.84 -6.88
C ARG A 70 -0.12 18.47 -6.79
N PHE A 71 0.61 17.43 -6.36
CA PHE A 71 0.08 16.11 -6.11
C PHE A 71 -1.02 16.14 -5.03
N GLY A 72 -0.75 16.77 -3.88
CA GLY A 72 -1.73 16.88 -2.79
C GLY A 72 -3.02 17.57 -3.20
N ARG A 73 -2.95 18.61 -4.04
CA ARG A 73 -4.14 19.27 -4.59
C ARG A 73 -4.95 18.34 -5.49
N ARG A 74 -4.29 17.53 -6.35
CA ARG A 74 -4.99 16.55 -7.18
C ARG A 74 -5.70 15.50 -6.33
N VAL A 75 -4.99 14.92 -5.34
CA VAL A 75 -5.58 13.94 -4.41
C VAL A 75 -6.79 14.51 -3.65
N ALA A 76 -6.76 15.78 -3.26
CA ALA A 76 -7.88 16.43 -2.57
C ALA A 76 -9.17 16.51 -3.41
N HIS A 77 -9.07 16.41 -4.73
CA HIS A 77 -10.22 16.41 -5.66
C HIS A 77 -10.70 14.99 -6.03
N ILE A 78 -9.99 13.94 -5.62
CA ILE A 78 -10.39 12.56 -5.87
C ILE A 78 -11.45 12.16 -4.84
N SER A 79 -12.67 11.91 -5.31
CA SER A 79 -13.74 11.36 -4.48
C SER A 79 -13.61 9.84 -4.46
N ALA A 80 -13.01 9.30 -3.42
CA ALA A 80 -13.09 7.86 -3.18
C ALA A 80 -14.49 7.53 -2.64
N PRO A 81 -15.19 6.51 -3.16
CA PRO A 81 -16.43 6.06 -2.56
C PRO A 81 -16.17 5.65 -1.12
N ALA A 82 -16.88 6.27 -0.18
CA ALA A 82 -16.82 5.86 1.21
C ALA A 82 -17.36 4.42 1.28
N LEU A 83 -16.56 3.50 1.78
CA LEU A 83 -17.03 2.17 2.20
C LEU A 83 -17.87 2.37 3.46
N GLN A 84 -19.11 2.80 3.28
CA GLN A 84 -20.06 2.85 4.38
C GLN A 84 -20.59 1.43 4.57
N HIS A 85 -20.17 0.78 5.64
CA HIS A 85 -20.91 -0.37 6.18
C HIS A 85 -22.21 0.17 6.77
N THR A 86 -23.19 0.36 5.90
CA THR A 86 -24.58 0.48 6.32
C THR A 86 -25.06 -0.88 6.85
N GLU A 87 -26.18 -0.90 7.59
CA GLU A 87 -26.77 -2.14 8.12
C GLU A 87 -26.78 -3.26 7.09
N PRO A 88 -26.60 -4.55 7.53
CA PRO A 88 -26.50 -5.68 6.62
C PRO A 88 -27.73 -5.73 5.71
N ALA A 89 -27.52 -5.54 4.42
CA ALA A 89 -28.57 -5.67 3.43
C ALA A 89 -28.96 -7.16 3.30
N ARG A 90 -30.23 -7.44 3.03
CA ARG A 90 -30.70 -8.82 2.73
C ARG A 90 -29.93 -9.45 1.56
N PHE A 91 -29.54 -8.63 0.58
CA PHE A 91 -28.69 -8.99 -0.54
C PHE A 91 -27.60 -7.93 -0.65
N ASP A 92 -26.38 -8.31 -0.36
CA ASP A 92 -25.22 -7.44 -0.42
C ASP A 92 -24.44 -7.74 -1.70
N PHE A 93 -24.38 -6.74 -2.59
CA PHE A 93 -23.60 -6.79 -3.84
C PHE A 93 -22.30 -5.98 -3.75
N LEU A 94 -21.87 -5.62 -2.54
CA LEU A 94 -20.59 -4.94 -2.36
C LEU A 94 -19.45 -5.88 -2.73
N TYR A 95 -18.70 -5.54 -3.77
CA TYR A 95 -17.55 -6.35 -4.20
C TYR A 95 -16.41 -6.27 -3.18
N GLY A 96 -15.62 -7.35 -3.09
CA GLY A 96 -14.39 -7.39 -2.30
C GLY A 96 -14.49 -8.06 -0.95
N ALA A 97 -15.69 -8.38 -0.48
CA ALA A 97 -15.86 -9.23 0.69
C ALA A 97 -15.43 -10.67 0.37
N VAL A 98 -14.70 -11.29 1.30
CA VAL A 98 -14.31 -12.70 1.26
C VAL A 98 -15.06 -13.42 2.35
N ALA A 99 -15.57 -14.62 2.08
CA ALA A 99 -16.29 -15.40 3.08
C ALA A 99 -15.34 -15.81 4.22
N SER A 100 -15.56 -15.29 5.41
CA SER A 100 -14.69 -15.54 6.58
C SER A 100 -14.57 -17.02 6.96
N ARG A 101 -15.58 -17.82 6.64
CA ARG A 101 -15.59 -19.27 6.87
C ARG A 101 -14.57 -20.03 6.03
N ASP A 102 -14.18 -19.48 4.89
CA ASP A 102 -13.26 -20.10 3.94
C ASP A 102 -11.79 -19.78 4.27
N PHE A 103 -11.55 -18.88 5.22
CA PHE A 103 -10.21 -18.60 5.70
C PHE A 103 -9.61 -19.83 6.41
N PRO A 104 -8.40 -20.29 6.06
CA PRO A 104 -7.79 -21.51 6.61
C PRO A 104 -7.26 -21.29 8.04
N SER A 105 -8.17 -20.96 8.97
CA SER A 105 -7.86 -20.51 10.34
C SER A 105 -6.97 -21.47 11.12
N LEU A 106 -7.15 -22.78 10.96
CA LEU A 106 -6.35 -23.76 11.68
C LEU A 106 -4.92 -23.83 11.15
N ALA A 107 -4.74 -23.87 9.82
CA ALA A 107 -3.44 -23.88 9.19
C ALA A 107 -2.69 -22.56 9.47
N TRP A 108 -3.39 -21.44 9.35
CA TRP A 108 -2.86 -20.11 9.68
C TRP A 108 -2.36 -20.03 11.12
N ARG A 109 -3.20 -20.44 12.09
CA ARG A 109 -2.84 -20.42 13.52
C ARG A 109 -1.60 -21.26 13.80
N ARG A 110 -1.55 -22.49 13.25
CA ARG A 110 -0.40 -23.39 13.45
C ARG A 110 0.89 -22.80 12.87
N ALA A 111 0.85 -22.28 11.65
CA ALA A 111 1.99 -21.64 11.01
C ALA A 111 2.42 -20.38 11.79
N TYR A 112 1.48 -19.57 12.26
CA TYR A 112 1.76 -18.36 13.04
C TYR A 112 2.44 -18.69 14.37
N GLN A 113 1.93 -19.70 15.10
CA GLN A 113 2.58 -20.20 16.32
C GLN A 113 3.99 -20.72 16.06
N ALA A 114 4.18 -21.48 15.01
CA ALA A 114 5.51 -21.99 14.64
C ALA A 114 6.50 -20.86 14.34
N VAL A 115 6.07 -19.79 13.67
CA VAL A 115 6.90 -18.60 13.40
C VAL A 115 7.25 -17.87 14.71
N LEU A 116 6.29 -17.67 15.61
CA LEU A 116 6.52 -16.98 16.89
C LEU A 116 7.47 -17.74 17.82
N LEU A 117 7.46 -19.09 17.76
CA LEU A 117 8.36 -19.93 18.57
C LEU A 117 9.78 -20.00 18.02
N ARG A 118 10.04 -19.53 16.79
CA ARG A 118 11.41 -19.45 16.26
C ARG A 118 12.17 -18.36 17.01
N GLN A 119 13.34 -18.72 17.51
CA GLN A 119 14.21 -17.76 18.17
C GLN A 119 14.70 -16.72 17.15
N GLN A 120 14.36 -15.46 17.40
CA GLN A 120 14.90 -14.34 16.63
C GLN A 120 16.19 -13.85 17.27
N HIS A 121 17.31 -13.98 16.57
CA HIS A 121 18.62 -13.55 17.07
C HIS A 121 18.78 -12.02 17.08
N SER A 122 17.96 -11.30 16.32
CA SER A 122 17.99 -9.84 16.23
C SER A 122 16.66 -9.28 15.72
N LEU A 123 16.30 -8.09 16.19
CA LEU A 123 15.10 -7.36 15.78
C LEU A 123 15.50 -6.13 14.95
N TYR A 124 16.02 -6.36 13.75
CA TYR A 124 16.36 -5.30 12.80
C TYR A 124 15.31 -5.16 11.69
N TYR A 125 15.37 -4.03 10.99
CA TYR A 125 14.65 -3.90 9.73
C TYR A 125 15.13 -4.92 8.72
N MET A 126 14.18 -5.57 8.06
CA MET A 126 14.42 -6.60 7.07
C MET A 126 14.53 -6.02 5.64
N PRO A 127 14.92 -6.81 4.64
CA PRO A 127 14.97 -6.35 3.26
C PRO A 127 13.62 -5.76 2.79
N ALA A 128 13.68 -4.65 2.07
CA ALA A 128 12.50 -3.94 1.58
C ALA A 128 11.67 -4.79 0.59
N GLU A 129 12.33 -5.66 -0.15
CA GLU A 129 11.73 -6.58 -1.11
C GLU A 129 10.90 -7.69 -0.46
N GLY A 130 11.02 -7.89 0.84
CA GLY A 130 10.28 -8.89 1.60
C GLY A 130 11.10 -10.12 1.98
N ASP A 131 10.45 -11.01 2.71
CA ASP A 131 11.06 -12.24 3.24
C ASP A 131 11.59 -13.15 2.12
N PRO A 132 12.86 -13.59 2.17
CA PRO A 132 13.44 -14.44 1.13
C PRO A 132 12.73 -15.79 0.98
N ALA A 133 12.18 -16.36 2.07
CA ALA A 133 11.43 -17.62 1.98
C ALA A 133 10.11 -17.41 1.24
N LEU A 134 9.37 -16.34 1.55
CA LEU A 134 8.14 -16.02 0.82
C LEU A 134 8.41 -15.77 -0.67
N ARG A 135 9.45 -15.03 -1.02
CA ARG A 135 9.79 -14.78 -2.43
C ARG A 135 10.12 -16.07 -3.19
N ARG A 136 10.86 -17.02 -2.58
CA ARG A 136 11.11 -18.34 -3.18
C ARG A 136 9.84 -19.20 -3.28
N ALA A 137 8.99 -19.18 -2.25
CA ALA A 137 7.72 -19.90 -2.28
C ALA A 137 6.82 -19.36 -3.40
N LEU A 138 6.73 -18.02 -3.53
CA LEU A 138 6.01 -17.36 -4.63
C LEU A 138 6.59 -17.69 -6.00
N GLN A 139 7.90 -17.72 -6.17
CA GLN A 139 8.54 -18.12 -7.42
C GLN A 139 8.05 -19.49 -7.87
N GLY A 140 8.06 -20.48 -6.96
CA GLY A 140 7.57 -21.83 -7.23
C GLY A 140 6.07 -21.87 -7.56
N TYR A 141 5.27 -21.18 -6.77
CA TYR A 141 3.83 -21.06 -6.96
C TYR A 141 3.49 -20.43 -8.33
N LEU A 142 4.07 -19.28 -8.65
CA LEU A 142 3.81 -18.54 -9.89
C LEU A 142 4.17 -19.36 -11.15
N ARG A 143 5.24 -20.13 -11.08
CA ARG A 143 5.61 -21.03 -12.18
C ARG A 143 4.57 -22.11 -12.41
N ARG A 144 4.01 -22.72 -11.34
CA ARG A 144 3.00 -23.79 -11.44
C ARG A 144 1.62 -23.25 -11.80
N ALA A 145 1.20 -22.18 -11.13
CA ALA A 145 -0.17 -21.69 -11.18
C ALA A 145 -0.43 -20.65 -12.29
N ARG A 146 0.62 -19.90 -12.71
CA ARG A 146 0.47 -18.76 -13.63
C ARG A 146 1.39 -18.83 -14.86
N GLY A 147 2.22 -19.86 -14.98
CA GLY A 147 3.20 -19.98 -16.06
C GLY A 147 4.36 -18.98 -16.01
N ILE A 148 4.45 -18.19 -14.92
CA ILE A 148 5.46 -17.13 -14.78
C ILE A 148 6.82 -17.73 -14.44
N ALA A 149 7.79 -17.56 -15.33
CA ALA A 149 9.19 -17.90 -15.08
C ALA A 149 9.93 -16.62 -14.65
N CYS A 150 10.21 -16.49 -13.35
CA CYS A 150 10.93 -15.35 -12.79
C CYS A 150 11.95 -15.81 -11.76
N ASP A 151 12.92 -14.93 -11.46
CA ASP A 151 13.82 -15.10 -10.33
C ASP A 151 13.19 -14.53 -9.05
N ALA A 152 13.57 -15.06 -7.89
CA ALA A 152 13.07 -14.54 -6.61
C ALA A 152 13.45 -13.07 -6.40
N GLU A 153 14.51 -12.59 -7.02
CA GLU A 153 14.97 -11.19 -7.02
C GLU A 153 14.00 -10.23 -7.72
N GLN A 154 13.23 -10.73 -8.68
CA GLN A 154 12.19 -9.95 -9.39
C GLN A 154 10.92 -9.78 -8.54
N ILE A 155 10.76 -10.56 -7.48
CA ILE A 155 9.58 -10.51 -6.63
C ILE A 155 9.75 -9.46 -5.54
N LEU A 156 8.80 -8.52 -5.50
CA LEU A 156 8.70 -7.48 -4.47
C LEU A 156 7.39 -7.65 -3.70
N VAL A 157 7.50 -7.90 -2.40
CA VAL A 157 6.33 -8.00 -1.51
C VAL A 157 5.83 -6.60 -1.13
N VAL A 158 4.53 -6.39 -1.24
CA VAL A 158 3.87 -5.08 -1.06
C VAL A 158 2.66 -5.18 -0.12
N HIS A 159 2.18 -4.03 0.36
CA HIS A 159 0.94 -3.93 1.15
C HIS A 159 -0.32 -4.01 0.27
N GLY A 160 -0.53 -5.18 -0.35
CA GLY A 160 -1.61 -5.42 -1.32
C GLY A 160 -1.36 -4.75 -2.67
N SER A 161 -2.19 -5.09 -3.67
CA SER A 161 -2.09 -4.56 -5.04
C SER A 161 -2.15 -3.02 -5.10
N GLN A 162 -2.85 -2.37 -4.17
CA GLN A 162 -2.96 -0.92 -4.13
C GLN A 162 -1.60 -0.22 -3.98
N GLN A 163 -0.68 -0.76 -3.15
CA GLN A 163 0.67 -0.21 -3.05
C GLN A 163 1.48 -0.48 -4.31
N ALA A 164 1.31 -1.64 -4.95
CA ALA A 164 1.95 -1.94 -6.22
C ALA A 164 1.58 -0.90 -7.29
N ILE A 165 0.27 -0.63 -7.42
CA ILE A 165 -0.29 0.33 -8.36
C ILE A 165 0.23 1.75 -8.06
N ASP A 166 0.25 2.16 -6.79
CA ASP A 166 0.77 3.48 -6.38
C ASP A 166 2.27 3.63 -6.66
N LEU A 167 3.06 2.59 -6.43
CA LEU A 167 4.49 2.59 -6.80
C LEU A 167 4.68 2.72 -8.31
N CYS A 168 3.91 1.96 -9.12
CA CYS A 168 3.93 2.11 -10.58
C CYS A 168 3.56 3.52 -11.01
N ALA A 169 2.49 4.09 -10.44
CA ALA A 169 2.04 5.44 -10.74
C ALA A 169 3.15 6.47 -10.52
N ARG A 170 3.81 6.41 -9.36
CA ARG A 170 4.85 7.38 -8.97
C ARG A 170 6.18 7.21 -9.70
N LEU A 171 6.51 5.99 -10.13
CA LEU A 171 7.80 5.69 -10.72
C LEU A 171 7.79 5.74 -12.24
N LEU A 172 6.61 5.56 -12.86
CA LEU A 172 6.49 5.40 -14.30
C LEU A 172 5.73 6.52 -15.01
N LEU A 173 5.08 7.43 -14.24
CA LEU A 173 4.28 8.51 -14.80
C LEU A 173 4.65 9.86 -14.20
N ASP A 174 4.94 10.81 -15.07
CA ASP A 174 5.03 12.22 -14.75
C ASP A 174 3.73 12.98 -15.11
N ALA A 175 3.59 14.19 -14.59
CA ALA A 175 2.47 15.04 -14.93
C ALA A 175 2.54 15.44 -16.42
N GLY A 176 1.47 15.09 -17.16
CA GLY A 176 1.38 15.30 -18.61
C GLY A 176 1.60 14.05 -19.45
N ASP A 177 2.23 13.02 -18.90
CA ASP A 177 2.27 11.70 -19.54
C ASP A 177 0.85 11.15 -19.77
N ALA A 178 0.72 10.13 -20.60
CA ALA A 178 -0.56 9.46 -20.81
C ALA A 178 -0.50 8.00 -20.35
N PHE A 179 -1.66 7.47 -19.91
CA PHE A 179 -1.81 6.05 -19.60
C PHE A 179 -3.09 5.48 -20.20
N VAL A 180 -3.00 4.26 -20.69
CA VAL A 180 -4.13 3.47 -21.22
C VAL A 180 -4.83 2.76 -20.07
N PHE A 181 -6.16 2.75 -20.11
CA PHE A 181 -6.99 2.17 -19.07
C PHE A 181 -8.26 1.53 -19.63
N GLU A 182 -8.61 0.35 -19.13
CA GLU A 182 -9.86 -0.36 -19.45
C GLU A 182 -11.10 0.48 -19.10
N ASN A 183 -12.10 0.52 -19.97
CA ASN A 183 -13.36 1.22 -19.72
C ASN A 183 -14.57 0.33 -20.00
N PRO A 184 -15.30 -0.13 -18.95
CA PRO A 184 -15.06 0.10 -17.53
C PRO A 184 -13.83 -0.64 -17.00
N GLY A 185 -13.31 -0.19 -15.85
CA GLY A 185 -12.14 -0.76 -15.18
C GLY A 185 -12.05 -0.38 -13.70
N TYR A 186 -10.99 -0.77 -13.02
CA TYR A 186 -10.81 -0.61 -11.58
C TYR A 186 -10.52 0.85 -11.18
N LEU A 187 -11.51 1.52 -10.63
CA LEU A 187 -11.50 2.95 -10.34
C LEU A 187 -10.34 3.39 -9.40
N MET A 188 -9.98 2.58 -8.40
CA MET A 188 -8.91 2.94 -7.46
C MET A 188 -7.53 2.97 -8.15
N ALA A 189 -7.28 2.08 -9.11
CA ALA A 189 -6.07 2.13 -9.92
C ALA A 189 -6.05 3.39 -10.80
N ARG A 190 -7.17 3.70 -11.46
CA ARG A 190 -7.32 4.90 -12.27
C ARG A 190 -7.00 6.16 -11.45
N HIS A 191 -7.56 6.27 -10.24
CA HIS A 191 -7.29 7.41 -9.36
C HIS A 191 -5.81 7.55 -8.97
N CYS A 192 -5.08 6.43 -8.77
CA CYS A 192 -3.64 6.49 -8.52
C CYS A 192 -2.89 7.13 -9.69
N PHE A 193 -3.22 6.75 -10.92
CA PHE A 193 -2.57 7.31 -12.10
C PHE A 193 -2.95 8.76 -12.35
N GLU A 194 -4.22 9.12 -12.22
CA GLU A 194 -4.70 10.50 -12.34
C GLU A 194 -4.07 11.42 -11.26
N ALA A 195 -3.78 10.90 -10.06
CA ALA A 195 -3.13 11.66 -9.00
C ALA A 195 -1.72 12.13 -9.36
N THR A 196 -1.00 11.43 -10.23
CA THR A 196 0.31 11.90 -10.74
C THR A 196 0.17 13.14 -11.63
N GLY A 197 -1.00 13.36 -12.22
CA GLY A 197 -1.28 14.38 -13.23
C GLY A 197 -1.12 13.87 -14.65
N ALA A 198 -1.03 12.55 -14.81
CA ALA A 198 -1.05 11.89 -16.12
C ALA A 198 -2.46 11.92 -16.73
N ARG A 199 -2.51 11.89 -18.05
CA ARG A 199 -3.74 11.98 -18.85
C ARG A 199 -4.28 10.58 -19.14
N LEU A 200 -5.55 10.38 -18.82
CA LEU A 200 -6.26 9.13 -19.08
C LEU A 200 -6.57 8.96 -20.59
N LEU A 201 -6.24 7.78 -21.13
CA LEU A 201 -6.66 7.29 -22.44
C LEU A 201 -7.49 6.03 -22.23
N THR A 202 -8.82 6.15 -22.37
CA THR A 202 -9.70 4.99 -22.17
C THR A 202 -9.75 4.12 -23.42
N THR A 203 -9.62 2.79 -23.22
CA THR A 203 -9.85 1.80 -24.24
C THR A 203 -11.07 0.95 -23.86
N PRO A 204 -12.05 0.76 -24.74
CA PRO A 204 -13.24 -0.01 -24.44
C PRO A 204 -12.91 -1.47 -24.18
N VAL A 205 -13.77 -2.13 -23.42
CA VAL A 205 -13.75 -3.57 -23.18
C VAL A 205 -15.02 -4.22 -23.77
N ASP A 206 -14.91 -5.46 -24.17
CA ASP A 206 -16.03 -6.31 -24.62
C ASP A 206 -16.04 -7.65 -23.86
N GLY A 207 -16.82 -8.62 -24.29
CA GLY A 207 -16.89 -9.95 -23.67
C GLY A 207 -15.57 -10.73 -23.67
N LEU A 208 -14.55 -10.26 -24.40
CA LEU A 208 -13.20 -10.82 -24.46
C LEU A 208 -12.16 -9.94 -23.73
N GLY A 209 -12.60 -8.97 -22.94
CA GLY A 209 -11.73 -8.02 -22.23
C GLY A 209 -11.34 -6.81 -23.07
N LEU A 210 -10.13 -6.29 -22.89
CA LEU A 210 -9.64 -5.10 -23.59
C LEU A 210 -9.72 -5.25 -25.12
N ASP A 211 -10.36 -4.28 -25.80
CA ASP A 211 -10.35 -4.21 -27.26
C ASP A 211 -9.02 -3.65 -27.77
N THR A 212 -8.07 -4.52 -28.03
CA THR A 212 -6.72 -4.13 -28.48
C THR A 212 -6.68 -3.50 -29.87
N GLY A 213 -7.74 -3.65 -30.67
CA GLY A 213 -7.87 -2.96 -31.95
C GLY A 213 -8.16 -1.45 -31.81
N ARG A 214 -8.46 -1.00 -30.58
CA ARG A 214 -8.71 0.41 -30.23
C ARG A 214 -7.67 1.00 -29.30
N LEU A 215 -6.53 0.35 -29.16
CA LEU A 215 -5.39 0.96 -28.44
C LEU A 215 -4.95 2.23 -29.15
N PRO A 216 -4.62 3.31 -28.41
CA PRO A 216 -4.18 4.54 -29.03
C PRO A 216 -2.82 4.34 -29.74
N GLU A 217 -2.74 4.68 -31.00
CA GLU A 217 -1.47 4.68 -31.76
C GLU A 217 -0.73 6.01 -31.59
N ASP A 218 -1.47 7.10 -31.32
CA ASP A 218 -0.91 8.42 -31.02
C ASP A 218 -1.19 8.79 -29.56
N GLY A 219 -0.35 9.64 -28.99
CA GLY A 219 -0.66 10.25 -27.68
C GLY A 219 0.31 9.97 -26.53
N GLY A 220 1.46 9.31 -26.83
CA GLY A 220 2.57 9.20 -25.87
C GLY A 220 2.21 8.44 -24.59
N ALA A 221 1.43 7.35 -24.72
CA ALA A 221 1.10 6.52 -23.58
C ALA A 221 2.36 5.79 -23.04
N ARG A 222 2.65 6.00 -21.77
CA ARG A 222 3.80 5.40 -21.07
C ARG A 222 3.43 4.11 -20.34
N LEU A 223 2.13 3.89 -20.11
CA LEU A 223 1.61 2.83 -19.26
C LEU A 223 0.27 2.34 -19.78
N ALA A 224 0.02 1.02 -19.71
CA ALA A 224 -1.29 0.41 -19.82
C ALA A 224 -1.61 -0.39 -18.56
N TYR A 225 -2.81 -0.21 -17.99
CA TYR A 225 -3.30 -1.02 -16.88
C TYR A 225 -4.40 -1.93 -17.38
N VAL A 226 -4.26 -3.23 -17.15
CA VAL A 226 -5.15 -4.28 -17.66
C VAL A 226 -5.39 -5.39 -16.64
N THR A 227 -6.54 -6.06 -16.78
CA THR A 227 -6.94 -7.23 -15.99
C THR A 227 -7.19 -8.43 -16.93
N PRO A 228 -6.15 -8.98 -17.59
CA PRO A 228 -6.29 -9.83 -18.77
C PRO A 228 -6.78 -11.24 -18.46
N SER A 229 -6.61 -11.70 -17.22
CA SER A 229 -7.04 -13.03 -16.78
C SER A 229 -8.53 -13.08 -16.43
N HIS A 230 -9.07 -11.97 -15.94
CA HIS A 230 -10.47 -11.79 -15.60
C HIS A 230 -10.77 -10.29 -15.55
N GLN A 231 -11.30 -9.77 -16.64
CA GLN A 231 -11.53 -8.33 -16.80
C GLN A 231 -12.46 -7.79 -15.70
N PHE A 232 -12.00 -6.78 -14.98
CA PHE A 232 -12.81 -6.13 -13.97
C PHE A 232 -13.56 -4.91 -14.57
N PRO A 233 -14.91 -4.83 -14.46
CA PRO A 233 -15.80 -5.73 -13.71
C PRO A 233 -16.58 -6.74 -14.60
N LEU A 234 -16.33 -6.84 -15.90
CA LEU A 234 -17.18 -7.55 -16.84
C LEU A 234 -16.86 -9.06 -16.98
N GLY A 235 -15.73 -9.54 -16.49
CA GLY A 235 -15.38 -10.95 -16.44
C GLY A 235 -14.79 -11.53 -17.72
N GLY A 236 -14.53 -10.74 -18.75
CA GLY A 236 -13.91 -11.19 -19.99
C GLY A 236 -12.48 -11.69 -19.78
N VAL A 237 -12.07 -12.72 -20.55
CA VAL A 237 -10.71 -13.23 -20.58
C VAL A 237 -10.03 -12.77 -21.87
N LEU A 238 -8.89 -12.10 -21.75
CA LEU A 238 -8.14 -11.60 -22.90
C LEU A 238 -7.51 -12.76 -23.68
N PRO A 239 -7.94 -13.02 -24.94
CA PRO A 239 -7.45 -14.13 -25.75
C PRO A 239 -6.02 -13.89 -26.23
N ILE A 240 -5.31 -14.97 -26.58
CA ILE A 240 -3.89 -14.95 -26.94
C ILE A 240 -3.56 -13.91 -28.03
N GLY A 241 -4.38 -13.78 -29.05
CA GLY A 241 -4.15 -12.80 -30.13
C GLY A 241 -4.17 -11.35 -29.61
N ARG A 242 -5.10 -11.03 -28.69
CA ARG A 242 -5.14 -9.70 -28.06
C ARG A 242 -3.98 -9.49 -27.08
N ARG A 243 -3.56 -10.54 -26.35
CA ARG A 243 -2.36 -10.49 -25.46
C ARG A 243 -1.11 -10.15 -26.27
N GLN A 244 -0.90 -10.82 -27.40
CA GLN A 244 0.21 -10.54 -28.30
C GLN A 244 0.15 -9.13 -28.90
N ALA A 245 -1.05 -8.68 -29.33
CA ALA A 245 -1.24 -7.32 -29.84
C ALA A 245 -0.91 -6.25 -28.79
N LEU A 246 -1.31 -6.46 -27.52
CA LEU A 246 -1.00 -5.56 -26.41
C LEU A 246 0.50 -5.50 -26.12
N LEU A 247 1.19 -6.65 -26.09
CA LEU A 247 2.65 -6.70 -25.90
C LEU A 247 3.38 -5.98 -27.05
N GLN A 248 3.00 -6.22 -28.29
CA GLN A 248 3.57 -5.53 -29.46
C GLN A 248 3.31 -4.01 -29.38
N TRP A 249 2.10 -3.60 -28.97
CA TRP A 249 1.80 -2.19 -28.76
C TRP A 249 2.72 -1.58 -27.72
N ALA A 250 2.95 -2.24 -26.57
CA ALA A 250 3.82 -1.74 -25.52
C ALA A 250 5.27 -1.57 -26.01
N VAL A 251 5.77 -2.49 -26.82
CA VAL A 251 7.12 -2.40 -27.41
C VAL A 251 7.19 -1.22 -28.37
N ARG A 252 6.22 -1.07 -29.29
CA ARG A 252 6.22 0.06 -30.26
C ARG A 252 6.17 1.44 -29.60
N HIS A 253 5.48 1.55 -28.45
CA HIS A 253 5.27 2.83 -27.75
C HIS A 253 6.24 3.06 -26.59
N ASP A 254 7.21 2.17 -26.38
CA ASP A 254 8.10 2.17 -25.20
C ASP A 254 7.31 2.30 -23.90
N ALA A 255 6.18 1.59 -23.80
CA ALA A 255 5.26 1.63 -22.69
C ALA A 255 5.42 0.40 -21.79
N TRP A 256 5.01 0.54 -20.53
CA TRP A 256 4.88 -0.55 -19.57
C TRP A 256 3.45 -1.08 -19.55
N ILE A 257 3.27 -2.34 -19.18
CA ILE A 257 1.96 -2.93 -18.91
C ILE A 257 1.91 -3.34 -17.44
N ILE A 258 0.89 -2.88 -16.71
CA ILE A 258 0.55 -3.44 -15.41
C ILE A 258 -0.54 -4.49 -15.63
N GLU A 259 -0.20 -5.74 -15.36
CA GLU A 259 -1.14 -6.85 -15.31
C GLU A 259 -1.60 -7.02 -13.86
N ASP A 260 -2.84 -6.62 -13.55
CA ASP A 260 -3.44 -6.83 -12.22
C ASP A 260 -4.25 -8.14 -12.21
N ASP A 261 -3.72 -9.13 -11.52
CA ASP A 261 -4.29 -10.47 -11.38
C ASP A 261 -4.85 -10.63 -9.96
N TYR A 262 -6.05 -10.13 -9.77
CA TYR A 262 -6.67 -9.98 -8.45
C TYR A 262 -7.39 -11.24 -7.97
N ASP A 263 -7.73 -12.18 -8.85
CA ASP A 263 -8.55 -13.35 -8.55
C ASP A 263 -8.16 -14.62 -9.34
N GLY A 264 -6.91 -14.68 -9.81
CA GLY A 264 -6.38 -15.77 -10.63
C GLY A 264 -6.46 -17.17 -10.00
N GLU A 265 -6.62 -17.25 -8.67
CA GLU A 265 -6.83 -18.48 -7.91
C GLU A 265 -8.23 -19.09 -8.14
N PHE A 266 -9.22 -18.27 -8.50
CA PHE A 266 -10.61 -18.73 -8.63
C PHE A 266 -10.92 -19.20 -10.04
N ARG A 267 -10.72 -20.49 -10.31
CA ARG A 267 -11.04 -21.15 -11.58
C ARG A 267 -11.83 -22.43 -11.32
N TYR A 268 -13.12 -22.36 -11.60
CA TYR A 268 -14.02 -23.50 -11.39
C TYR A 268 -14.06 -24.37 -12.64
N GLY A 269 -13.59 -25.64 -12.51
CA GLY A 269 -13.67 -26.64 -13.58
C GLY A 269 -12.72 -26.45 -14.76
N GLN A 270 -11.79 -25.49 -14.69
CA GLN A 270 -10.78 -25.22 -15.73
C GLN A 270 -9.40 -25.05 -15.12
N ARG A 271 -8.34 -25.32 -15.88
CA ARG A 271 -6.98 -24.99 -15.46
C ARG A 271 -6.80 -23.47 -15.35
N PRO A 272 -5.94 -23.00 -14.43
CA PRO A 272 -5.55 -21.60 -14.40
C PRO A 272 -5.05 -21.15 -15.78
N ILE A 273 -5.39 -19.93 -16.15
CA ILE A 273 -4.90 -19.31 -17.39
C ILE A 273 -3.53 -18.73 -17.10
N ASP A 274 -2.56 -19.00 -17.95
CA ASP A 274 -1.24 -18.40 -17.86
C ASP A 274 -1.34 -16.87 -17.89
N ALA A 275 -0.49 -16.20 -17.11
CA ALA A 275 -0.45 -14.75 -17.07
C ALA A 275 -0.03 -14.15 -18.42
N LEU A 276 -0.36 -12.88 -18.65
CA LEU A 276 0.19 -12.13 -19.79
C LEU A 276 1.72 -12.06 -19.70
N GLN A 277 2.24 -11.88 -18.48
CA GLN A 277 3.67 -11.85 -18.20
C GLN A 277 4.40 -13.12 -18.65
N SER A 278 3.76 -14.28 -18.62
CA SER A 278 4.37 -15.56 -19.02
C SER A 278 4.79 -15.64 -20.48
N ILE A 279 4.18 -14.82 -21.34
CA ILE A 279 4.48 -14.73 -22.78
C ILE A 279 5.20 -13.43 -23.17
N ASP A 280 5.58 -12.62 -22.20
CA ASP A 280 6.32 -11.37 -22.40
C ASP A 280 7.82 -11.67 -22.60
N THR A 281 8.31 -11.54 -23.80
CA THR A 281 9.72 -11.74 -24.17
C THR A 281 10.55 -10.46 -24.09
N ASP A 282 9.91 -9.30 -24.03
CA ASP A 282 10.54 -8.00 -24.10
C ASP A 282 10.68 -7.30 -22.74
N GLY A 283 10.15 -7.95 -21.68
CA GLY A 283 10.22 -7.44 -20.31
C GLY A 283 9.42 -6.15 -20.11
N ARG A 284 8.22 -6.08 -20.67
CA ARG A 284 7.32 -4.92 -20.59
C ARG A 284 6.23 -5.06 -19.53
N VAL A 285 6.00 -6.27 -19.00
CA VAL A 285 4.90 -6.54 -18.09
C VAL A 285 5.37 -6.52 -16.63
N ILE A 286 4.71 -5.71 -15.84
CA ILE A 286 4.75 -5.70 -14.38
C ILE A 286 3.54 -6.47 -13.90
N TYR A 287 3.75 -7.68 -13.39
CA TYR A 287 2.67 -8.49 -12.83
C TYR A 287 2.39 -8.11 -11.39
N VAL A 288 1.12 -7.99 -11.03
CA VAL A 288 0.65 -7.66 -9.68
C VAL A 288 -0.30 -8.74 -9.19
N GLY A 289 0.06 -9.40 -8.09
CA GLY A 289 -0.76 -10.39 -7.41
C GLY A 289 -1.16 -9.94 -5.99
N THR A 290 -2.25 -10.48 -5.48
CA THR A 290 -2.76 -10.13 -4.15
C THR A 290 -3.29 -11.33 -3.39
N PHE A 291 -3.11 -11.37 -2.08
CA PHE A 291 -3.73 -12.35 -1.20
C PHE A 291 -5.10 -11.92 -0.68
N SER A 292 -5.56 -10.73 -1.09
CA SER A 292 -6.81 -10.14 -0.57
C SER A 292 -8.07 -10.92 -0.92
N LYS A 293 -8.06 -11.65 -2.03
CA LYS A 293 -9.22 -12.45 -2.48
C LYS A 293 -9.11 -13.90 -2.07
N ALA A 294 -7.92 -14.48 -2.19
CA ALA A 294 -7.68 -15.89 -1.84
C ALA A 294 -7.67 -16.14 -0.33
N LEU A 295 -7.21 -15.18 0.49
CA LEU A 295 -7.13 -15.30 1.94
C LEU A 295 -7.98 -14.25 2.65
N SER A 296 -7.47 -13.02 2.74
CA SER A 296 -8.18 -11.93 3.42
C SER A 296 -7.65 -10.56 3.00
N PRO A 297 -8.54 -9.59 2.73
CA PRO A 297 -8.13 -8.22 2.47
C PRO A 297 -7.49 -7.55 3.69
N GLN A 298 -7.71 -8.08 4.91
CA GLN A 298 -7.15 -7.55 6.16
C GLN A 298 -5.65 -7.86 6.32
N LEU A 299 -5.13 -8.90 5.67
CA LEU A 299 -3.70 -9.23 5.70
C LEU A 299 -2.84 -8.14 5.07
N ARG A 300 -3.40 -7.37 4.15
CA ARG A 300 -2.69 -6.31 3.42
C ARG A 300 -1.36 -6.78 2.82
N LEU A 301 -1.36 -7.97 2.26
CA LEU A 301 -0.22 -8.53 1.53
C LEU A 301 -0.55 -8.76 0.06
N GLY A 302 0.43 -8.46 -0.77
CA GLY A 302 0.45 -8.70 -2.20
C GLY A 302 1.90 -8.76 -2.68
N TYR A 303 2.09 -8.92 -3.95
CA TYR A 303 3.41 -8.99 -4.54
C TYR A 303 3.41 -8.49 -5.98
N MET A 304 4.60 -8.13 -6.46
CA MET A 304 4.85 -7.78 -7.85
C MET A 304 5.92 -8.70 -8.40
N VAL A 305 5.82 -9.04 -9.70
CA VAL A 305 6.94 -9.56 -10.47
C VAL A 305 7.38 -8.46 -11.42
N LEU A 306 8.60 -7.99 -11.23
CA LEU A 306 9.15 -6.85 -11.94
C LEU A 306 10.08 -7.30 -13.08
N PRO A 307 10.08 -6.64 -14.23
CA PRO A 307 11.20 -6.72 -15.16
C PRO A 307 12.52 -6.40 -14.44
N HIS A 308 13.59 -7.10 -14.77
CA HIS A 308 14.90 -6.94 -14.10
C HIS A 308 15.37 -5.49 -14.04
N ALA A 309 15.16 -4.71 -15.11
CA ALA A 309 15.54 -3.29 -15.19
C ALA A 309 14.84 -2.43 -14.12
N LEU A 310 13.65 -2.80 -13.69
CA LEU A 310 12.87 -2.04 -12.70
C LEU A 310 13.15 -2.43 -11.25
N VAL A 311 13.72 -3.61 -11.00
CA VAL A 311 13.94 -4.12 -9.64
C VAL A 311 14.67 -3.14 -8.73
N PRO A 312 15.81 -2.53 -9.13
CA PRO A 312 16.54 -1.65 -8.23
C PRO A 312 15.75 -0.40 -7.80
N VAL A 313 15.06 0.23 -8.75
CA VAL A 313 14.31 1.46 -8.46
C VAL A 313 13.05 1.19 -7.63
N PHE A 314 12.32 0.11 -7.91
CA PHE A 314 11.15 -0.27 -7.12
C PHE A 314 11.51 -0.69 -5.70
N ARG A 315 12.60 -1.45 -5.52
CA ARG A 315 13.14 -1.80 -4.20
C ARG A 315 13.49 -0.56 -3.39
N GLN A 316 14.15 0.41 -4.01
CA GLN A 316 14.50 1.65 -3.32
C GLN A 316 13.25 2.49 -2.99
N ALA A 317 12.30 2.60 -3.90
CA ALA A 317 11.04 3.32 -3.66
C ALA A 317 10.22 2.66 -2.53
N LYS A 318 10.15 1.32 -2.51
CA LYS A 318 9.52 0.56 -1.41
C LYS A 318 10.19 0.85 -0.06
N ARG A 319 11.53 0.87 -0.02
CA ARG A 319 12.29 1.22 1.19
C ARG A 319 11.96 2.62 1.70
N LEU A 320 11.79 3.59 0.80
CA LEU A 320 11.42 4.96 1.14
C LEU A 320 9.95 5.09 1.57
N ALA A 321 9.07 4.26 1.01
CA ALA A 321 7.64 4.33 1.30
C ALA A 321 7.29 3.78 2.70
N ASP A 322 7.81 2.60 3.06
CA ASP A 322 7.41 1.90 4.29
C ASP A 322 8.48 0.95 4.87
N ARG A 323 9.68 0.97 4.33
CA ARG A 323 10.81 0.07 4.64
C ARG A 323 10.56 -1.37 4.19
N HIS A 324 9.59 -2.08 4.77
CA HIS A 324 9.18 -3.44 4.39
C HIS A 324 7.76 -3.74 4.88
N ALA A 325 7.10 -4.72 4.27
CA ALA A 325 5.82 -5.24 4.74
C ALA A 325 5.98 -6.08 6.04
N PRO A 326 4.90 -6.34 6.82
CA PRO A 326 4.95 -7.12 8.05
C PRO A 326 5.60 -8.50 7.83
N MET A 327 6.61 -8.83 8.63
CA MET A 327 7.45 -10.02 8.39
C MET A 327 6.82 -11.31 8.91
N LEU A 328 6.10 -11.25 10.02
CA LEU A 328 5.48 -12.45 10.59
C LEU A 328 4.47 -13.06 9.62
N GLU A 329 3.61 -12.23 9.06
CA GLU A 329 2.61 -12.64 8.08
C GLU A 329 3.26 -13.18 6.79
N GLN A 330 4.38 -12.60 6.37
CA GLN A 330 5.14 -13.10 5.23
C GLN A 330 5.69 -14.50 5.48
N GLN A 331 6.26 -14.76 6.66
CA GLN A 331 6.79 -16.07 7.03
C GLN A 331 5.69 -17.13 7.17
N VAL A 332 4.52 -16.71 7.69
CA VAL A 332 3.33 -17.58 7.75
C VAL A 332 2.86 -17.94 6.34
N LEU A 333 2.76 -16.97 5.43
CA LEU A 333 2.40 -17.20 4.03
C LEU A 333 3.39 -18.10 3.32
N ALA A 334 4.69 -17.93 3.52
CA ALA A 334 5.70 -18.81 2.96
C ALA A 334 5.43 -20.25 3.37
N SER A 335 5.18 -20.49 4.65
CA SER A 335 4.85 -21.82 5.19
C SER A 335 3.58 -22.43 4.58
N LEU A 336 2.54 -21.62 4.37
CA LEU A 336 1.29 -22.09 3.76
C LEU A 336 1.47 -22.46 2.28
N ILE A 337 2.23 -21.68 1.53
CA ILE A 337 2.53 -21.97 0.12
C ILE A 337 3.41 -23.23 0.02
N GLU A 338 4.47 -23.32 0.82
CA GLU A 338 5.39 -24.48 0.83
C GLU A 338 4.69 -25.78 1.22
N SER A 339 3.72 -25.73 2.14
CA SER A 339 2.96 -26.91 2.55
C SER A 339 1.82 -27.29 1.59
N GLY A 340 1.54 -26.49 0.57
CA GLY A 340 0.39 -26.67 -0.33
C GLY A 340 -0.95 -26.28 0.28
N ALA A 341 -0.96 -25.74 1.50
CA ALA A 341 -2.21 -25.33 2.15
C ALA A 341 -2.82 -24.03 1.57
N TYR A 342 -2.08 -23.34 0.72
CA TYR A 342 -2.55 -22.18 -0.02
C TYR A 342 -3.16 -22.56 -1.37
N GLU A 343 -2.70 -23.61 -2.03
CA GLU A 343 -3.17 -24.16 -3.31
C GLU A 343 -4.34 -25.14 -3.07
#